data_9727e420803333176a4a81e035007606
#
_entry.id   9727e420803333176a4a81e035007606
#
_cell.length_a   1.000
_cell.length_b   1.000
_cell.length_c   1.000
_cell.angle_alpha   90.00
_cell.angle_beta   90.00
_cell.angle_gamma   90.00
#
_symmetry.space_group_name_H-M   'P 1'
#
loop_
_entity.id
_entity.type
_entity.pdbx_description
1 polymer ?
#
loop_
_entity_poly.entity_id
_entity_poly.type
_entity_poly.pdbx_seq_one_letter_code
_entity_poly.pdbx_strand_id
1 'polypeptide(L)'
;VRRLSLPDAVQRVLSAGGAALTEPPHRKARPTKSFSLPPRHADNRRVFSYLRGRGIDPEIINHCIKHGLLYESAQHHNCVFVGFAGDRPAYAMQRGTLQDKRFVGEVVGSDKRYSFAVPMTPGDSPTLCVFESAIDALSYLTLLKQRGRGWRKANTLSLGGVGKEDRQLPPALSRYLKACL
;
A
#
# COMPACT_ATOMS: atom_id res chain seq x y z
N VAL A 1 24.62 1.01 10.63
CA VAL A 1 23.15 1.11 10.85
C VAL A 1 22.77 -0.13 11.65
N ARG A 2 22.38 0.03 12.93
CA ARG A 2 21.90 -1.08 13.76
C ARG A 2 20.53 -1.51 13.25
N ARG A 3 20.39 -2.78 12.86
CA ARG A 3 19.08 -3.37 12.59
C ARG A 3 18.36 -3.56 13.92
N LEU A 4 17.23 -2.93 14.10
CA LEU A 4 16.34 -3.14 15.23
C LEU A 4 15.43 -4.33 14.93
N SER A 5 15.12 -5.14 15.93
CA SER A 5 14.04 -6.14 15.83
C SER A 5 12.69 -5.41 15.67
N LEU A 6 11.68 -6.08 15.13
CA LEU A 6 10.35 -5.47 14.97
C LEU A 6 9.79 -4.96 16.31
N PRO A 7 9.86 -5.72 17.43
CA PRO A 7 9.45 -5.22 18.74
C PRO A 7 10.21 -3.96 19.18
N ASP A 8 11.54 -3.92 19.00
CA ASP A 8 12.35 -2.76 19.38
C ASP A 8 12.07 -1.53 18.52
N ALA A 9 11.81 -1.73 17.22
CA ALA A 9 11.42 -0.65 16.33
C ALA A 9 10.05 -0.08 16.71
N VAL A 10 9.09 -0.94 17.06
CA VAL A 10 7.76 -0.55 17.55
C VAL A 10 7.88 0.23 18.85
N GLN A 11 8.67 -0.28 19.81
CA GLN A 11 8.83 0.36 21.11
C GLN A 11 9.52 1.73 21.00
N ARG A 12 10.49 1.87 20.08
CA ARG A 12 11.12 3.16 19.79
C ARG A 12 10.19 4.17 19.14
N VAL A 13 9.32 3.75 18.22
CA VAL A 13 8.31 4.62 17.61
C VAL A 13 7.28 5.06 18.67
N LEU A 14 6.85 4.15 19.54
CA LEU A 14 5.91 4.45 20.60
C LEU A 14 6.51 5.35 21.69
N SER A 15 7.79 5.17 22.03
CA SER A 15 8.49 6.00 23.04
C SER A 15 8.93 7.37 22.51
N ALA A 16 9.25 7.49 21.22
CA ALA A 16 9.58 8.78 20.59
C ALA A 16 8.36 9.69 20.40
N GLY A 17 7.16 9.09 20.35
CA GLY A 17 5.89 9.81 20.21
C GLY A 17 5.23 10.18 21.52
N GLY A 18 5.92 10.50 22.60
CA GLY A 18 5.48 10.88 23.97
C GLY A 18 4.07 11.46 24.23
N ALA A 19 3.08 11.11 23.41
CA ALA A 19 1.68 11.41 23.63
C ALA A 19 0.91 10.10 23.81
N ALA A 20 0.23 9.95 24.93
CA ALA A 20 -0.75 8.91 25.14
C ALA A 20 -1.62 8.74 23.89
N LEU A 21 -1.87 7.49 23.47
CA LEU A 21 -2.83 7.15 22.42
C LEU A 21 -4.25 7.54 22.93
N THR A 22 -4.53 8.84 23.01
CA THR A 22 -5.89 9.33 23.24
C THR A 22 -6.66 9.08 21.93
N GLU A 23 -7.76 8.37 22.04
CA GLU A 23 -8.69 8.25 20.91
C GLU A 23 -9.05 9.67 20.43
N PRO A 24 -9.00 9.91 19.11
CA PRO A 24 -9.38 11.21 18.57
C PRO A 24 -10.85 11.47 18.93
N PRO A 25 -11.22 12.73 19.26
CA PRO A 25 -12.60 13.09 19.54
C PRO A 25 -13.48 12.61 18.38
N HIS A 26 -14.59 11.96 18.69
CA HIS A 26 -15.59 11.48 17.74
C HIS A 26 -15.99 12.60 16.76
N ARG A 27 -15.30 12.69 15.64
CA ARG A 27 -15.71 13.55 14.54
C ARG A 27 -17.03 12.96 14.05
N LYS A 28 -18.15 13.71 14.18
CA LYS A 28 -19.46 13.30 13.68
C LYS A 28 -19.31 12.62 12.32
N ALA A 29 -19.70 11.36 12.24
CA ALA A 29 -19.54 10.56 11.06
C ALA A 29 -20.23 11.26 9.88
N ARG A 30 -19.46 11.76 8.92
CA ARG A 30 -20.00 12.10 7.61
C ARG A 30 -20.60 10.83 7.04
N PRO A 31 -21.77 10.90 6.36
CA PRO A 31 -22.35 9.71 5.73
C PRO A 31 -21.28 9.04 4.90
N THR A 32 -20.90 7.83 5.31
CA THR A 32 -19.85 7.05 4.67
C THR A 32 -20.36 6.66 3.29
N LYS A 33 -19.84 7.30 2.25
CA LYS A 33 -20.07 6.83 0.88
C LYS A 33 -19.58 5.39 0.82
N SER A 34 -20.42 4.47 0.38
CA SER A 34 -20.08 3.06 0.26
C SER A 34 -18.85 2.88 -0.62
N PHE A 35 -17.88 2.11 -0.13
CA PHE A 35 -16.71 1.76 -0.92
C PHE A 35 -17.09 0.83 -2.08
N SER A 36 -16.67 1.19 -3.27
CA SER A 36 -16.81 0.36 -4.46
C SER A 36 -15.56 0.49 -5.32
N LEU A 37 -15.03 -0.65 -5.77
CA LEU A 37 -13.91 -0.64 -6.68
C LEU A 37 -14.30 -0.06 -8.05
N PRO A 38 -13.43 0.74 -8.69
CA PRO A 38 -13.61 1.12 -10.08
C PRO A 38 -13.77 -0.11 -10.98
N PRO A 39 -14.66 -0.06 -12.00
CA PRO A 39 -14.81 -1.15 -12.95
C PRO A 39 -13.48 -1.52 -13.59
N ARG A 40 -13.24 -2.83 -13.76
CA ARG A 40 -12.03 -3.35 -14.40
C ARG A 40 -12.12 -3.24 -15.91
N HIS A 41 -11.02 -2.86 -16.55
CA HIS A 41 -10.85 -3.01 -18.00
C HIS A 41 -10.70 -4.49 -18.37
N ALA A 42 -10.97 -4.83 -19.64
CA ALA A 42 -10.86 -6.20 -20.13
C ALA A 42 -9.44 -6.78 -20.06
N ASP A 43 -8.43 -5.92 -20.15
CA ASP A 43 -7.03 -6.31 -20.00
C ASP A 43 -6.26 -5.29 -19.13
N ASN A 44 -4.96 -5.52 -18.91
CA ASN A 44 -4.09 -4.67 -18.08
C ASN A 44 -2.90 -4.13 -18.88
N ARG A 45 -2.99 -4.06 -20.22
CA ARG A 45 -1.84 -3.76 -21.08
C ARG A 45 -1.25 -2.40 -20.85
N ARG A 46 -2.09 -1.37 -20.66
CA ARG A 46 -1.62 0.00 -20.42
C ARG A 46 -0.96 0.14 -19.05
N VAL A 47 -1.56 -0.43 -18.03
CA VAL A 47 -1.00 -0.47 -16.67
C VAL A 47 0.33 -1.22 -16.65
N PHE A 48 0.40 -2.37 -17.31
CA PHE A 48 1.63 -3.13 -17.44
C PHE A 48 2.74 -2.33 -18.13
N SER A 49 2.43 -1.72 -19.29
CA SER A 49 3.38 -0.87 -20.04
C SER A 49 3.86 0.33 -19.22
N TYR A 50 2.92 1.01 -18.55
CA TYR A 50 3.23 2.16 -17.68
C TYR A 50 4.19 1.79 -16.55
N LEU A 51 3.91 0.72 -15.82
CA LEU A 51 4.76 0.30 -14.69
C LEU A 51 6.11 -0.23 -15.17
N ARG A 52 6.17 -0.94 -16.31
CA ARG A 52 7.44 -1.30 -16.94
C ARG A 52 8.26 -0.07 -17.31
N GLY A 53 7.64 0.95 -17.90
CA GLY A 53 8.28 2.22 -18.22
C GLY A 53 8.82 2.96 -16.98
N ARG A 54 8.29 2.65 -15.79
CA ARG A 54 8.81 3.13 -14.50
C ARG A 54 9.87 2.22 -13.87
N GLY A 55 10.30 1.19 -14.59
CA GLY A 55 11.35 0.28 -14.13
C GLY A 55 10.87 -0.85 -13.23
N ILE A 56 9.55 -1.07 -13.07
CA ILE A 56 9.03 -2.19 -12.28
C ILE A 56 9.20 -3.50 -13.04
N ASP A 57 9.70 -4.52 -12.36
CA ASP A 57 9.93 -5.85 -12.94
C ASP A 57 8.61 -6.51 -13.39
N PRO A 58 8.56 -7.08 -14.61
CA PRO A 58 7.37 -7.74 -15.16
C PRO A 58 6.77 -8.84 -14.29
N GLU A 59 7.61 -9.61 -13.60
CA GLU A 59 7.16 -10.68 -12.72
C GLU A 59 6.38 -10.13 -11.52
N ILE A 60 6.84 -9.01 -10.95
CA ILE A 60 6.18 -8.34 -9.82
C ILE A 60 4.84 -7.73 -10.26
N ILE A 61 4.81 -7.10 -11.46
CA ILE A 61 3.56 -6.57 -12.02
C ILE A 61 2.55 -7.71 -12.21
N ASN A 62 2.96 -8.81 -12.85
CA ASN A 62 2.10 -9.97 -13.09
C ASN A 62 1.63 -10.62 -11.78
N HIS A 63 2.50 -10.70 -10.78
CA HIS A 63 2.13 -11.19 -9.45
C HIS A 63 0.98 -10.35 -8.86
N CYS A 64 1.11 -9.02 -8.86
CA CYS A 64 0.08 -8.13 -8.34
C CYS A 64 -1.24 -8.24 -9.12
N ILE A 65 -1.18 -8.35 -10.45
CA ILE A 65 -2.37 -8.53 -11.29
C ILE A 65 -3.04 -9.87 -10.99
N LYS A 66 -2.29 -10.96 -10.93
CA LYS A 66 -2.80 -12.31 -10.64
C LYS A 66 -3.50 -12.40 -9.29
N HIS A 67 -3.00 -11.70 -8.27
CA HIS A 67 -3.57 -11.70 -6.93
C HIS A 67 -4.62 -10.59 -6.70
N GLY A 68 -5.02 -9.87 -7.76
CA GLY A 68 -6.03 -8.81 -7.66
C GLY A 68 -5.59 -7.55 -6.93
N LEU A 69 -4.29 -7.44 -6.60
CA LEU A 69 -3.69 -6.27 -5.94
C LEU A 69 -3.54 -5.07 -6.88
N LEU A 70 -3.55 -5.33 -8.19
CA LEU A 70 -3.38 -4.33 -9.23
C LEU A 70 -4.25 -4.68 -10.43
N TYR A 71 -4.89 -3.67 -11.01
CA TYR A 71 -5.59 -3.81 -12.29
C TYR A 71 -5.74 -2.47 -13.00
N GLU A 72 -6.19 -2.52 -14.26
CA GLU A 72 -6.51 -1.35 -15.10
C GLU A 72 -7.97 -0.96 -14.93
N SER A 73 -8.26 0.33 -14.65
CA SER A 73 -9.64 0.81 -14.61
C SER A 73 -10.22 0.97 -16.02
N ALA A 74 -11.51 0.61 -16.19
CA ALA A 74 -12.18 0.68 -17.50
C ALA A 74 -12.29 2.09 -18.04
N GLN A 75 -12.59 3.07 -17.16
CA GLN A 75 -12.94 4.43 -17.61
C GLN A 75 -11.73 5.27 -18.03
N HIS A 76 -10.61 5.19 -17.29
CA HIS A 76 -9.45 6.07 -17.50
C HIS A 76 -8.15 5.34 -17.68
N HIS A 77 -8.17 4.02 -17.74
CA HIS A 77 -6.97 3.18 -17.83
C HIS A 77 -5.94 3.45 -16.73
N ASN A 78 -6.40 3.85 -15.55
CA ASN A 78 -5.54 4.09 -14.40
C ASN A 78 -5.06 2.78 -13.78
N CYS A 79 -3.87 2.80 -13.19
CA CYS A 79 -3.48 1.76 -12.23
C CYS A 79 -4.39 1.86 -11.01
N VAL A 80 -5.06 0.77 -10.64
CA VAL A 80 -5.82 0.65 -9.40
C VAL A 80 -5.08 -0.30 -8.48
N PHE A 81 -4.51 0.24 -7.40
CA PHE A 81 -3.84 -0.51 -6.35
C PHE A 81 -4.83 -0.80 -5.25
N VAL A 82 -5.06 -2.08 -4.96
CA VAL A 82 -6.11 -2.55 -4.04
C VAL A 82 -5.52 -3.01 -2.72
N GLY A 83 -6.16 -2.64 -1.64
CA GLY A 83 -5.87 -3.15 -0.31
C GLY A 83 -7.04 -3.94 0.25
N PHE A 84 -6.75 -4.96 1.05
CA PHE A 84 -7.71 -5.97 1.47
C PHE A 84 -7.88 -6.03 3.00
N ALA A 85 -9.12 -6.21 3.43
CA ALA A 85 -9.50 -6.61 4.79
C ALA A 85 -9.88 -8.11 4.76
N GLY A 86 -8.92 -8.98 5.07
CA GLY A 86 -9.05 -10.39 4.75
C GLY A 86 -9.18 -10.59 3.24
N ASP A 87 -10.22 -11.27 2.78
CA ASP A 87 -10.46 -11.53 1.35
C ASP A 87 -11.28 -10.44 0.65
N ARG A 88 -11.70 -9.40 1.38
CA ARG A 88 -12.56 -8.35 0.83
C ARG A 88 -11.76 -7.09 0.53
N PRO A 89 -11.90 -6.50 -0.69
CA PRO A 89 -11.35 -5.18 -0.97
C PRO A 89 -11.93 -4.14 -0.01
N ALA A 90 -11.05 -3.35 0.61
CA ALA A 90 -11.43 -2.30 1.56
C ALA A 90 -10.79 -0.94 1.24
N TYR A 91 -9.80 -0.93 0.39
CA TYR A 91 -9.06 0.26 -0.01
C TYR A 91 -8.70 0.20 -1.48
N ALA A 92 -8.69 1.34 -2.15
CA ALA A 92 -8.09 1.45 -3.47
C ALA A 92 -7.50 2.85 -3.72
N MET A 93 -6.33 2.88 -4.35
CA MET A 93 -5.65 4.07 -4.83
C MET A 93 -5.53 4.00 -6.35
N GLN A 94 -5.85 5.08 -7.03
CA GLN A 94 -5.68 5.18 -8.47
C GLN A 94 -4.48 6.04 -8.84
N ARG A 95 -3.73 5.61 -9.86
CA ARG A 95 -2.66 6.38 -10.48
C ARG A 95 -2.86 6.46 -11.98
N GLY A 96 -2.92 7.68 -12.53
CA GLY A 96 -3.00 7.91 -13.97
C GLY A 96 -1.79 7.37 -14.72
N THR A 97 -2.03 6.80 -15.89
CA THR A 97 -1.00 6.23 -16.78
C THR A 97 -0.54 7.22 -17.86
N LEU A 98 -1.20 8.38 -18.00
CA LEU A 98 -0.80 9.42 -18.93
C LEU A 98 0.39 10.20 -18.41
N GLN A 99 1.32 10.57 -19.31
CA GLN A 99 2.54 11.31 -18.94
C GLN A 99 2.27 12.79 -18.68
N ASP A 100 1.35 13.37 -19.43
CA ASP A 100 0.98 14.79 -19.42
C ASP A 100 -0.01 15.15 -18.30
N LYS A 101 -0.79 14.19 -17.80
CA LYS A 101 -1.76 14.36 -16.73
C LYS A 101 -1.45 13.51 -15.52
N ARG A 102 -0.83 14.13 -14.53
CA ARG A 102 -0.60 13.46 -13.25
C ARG A 102 -1.92 13.34 -12.47
N PHE A 103 -2.43 12.13 -12.38
CA PHE A 103 -3.57 11.83 -11.54
C PHE A 103 -3.17 10.85 -10.43
N VAL A 104 -3.50 11.21 -9.19
CA VAL A 104 -3.42 10.36 -8.01
C VAL A 104 -4.68 10.61 -7.20
N GLY A 105 -5.41 9.57 -6.88
CA GLY A 105 -6.64 9.71 -6.11
C GLY A 105 -7.00 8.44 -5.37
N GLU A 106 -7.44 8.62 -4.13
CA GLU A 106 -8.01 7.54 -3.34
C GLU A 106 -9.46 7.32 -3.78
N VAL A 107 -9.88 6.09 -3.89
CA VAL A 107 -11.27 5.75 -4.19
C VAL A 107 -12.15 6.11 -2.99
N VAL A 108 -13.26 6.77 -3.26
CA VAL A 108 -14.18 7.23 -2.22
C VAL A 108 -14.69 6.06 -1.37
N GLY A 109 -14.71 6.23 -0.05
CA GLY A 109 -15.10 5.18 0.88
C GLY A 109 -13.99 4.19 1.24
N SER A 110 -12.77 4.38 0.71
CA SER A 110 -11.60 3.56 1.08
C SER A 110 -11.28 3.66 2.56
N ASP A 111 -10.95 2.52 3.15
CA ASP A 111 -10.43 2.43 4.52
C ASP A 111 -8.90 2.37 4.51
N LYS A 112 -8.26 3.47 4.87
CA LYS A 112 -6.79 3.59 4.89
C LYS A 112 -6.07 2.60 5.80
N ARG A 113 -6.77 1.96 6.74
CA ARG A 113 -6.19 0.90 7.56
C ARG A 113 -5.76 -0.31 6.75
N TYR A 114 -6.33 -0.47 5.57
CA TYR A 114 -6.09 -1.58 4.64
C TYR A 114 -5.42 -1.14 3.35
N SER A 115 -4.53 -0.14 3.41
CA SER A 115 -3.84 0.34 2.21
C SER A 115 -3.05 -0.78 1.52
N PHE A 116 -2.65 -0.50 0.28
CA PHE A 116 -1.96 -1.47 -0.58
C PHE A 116 -0.75 -2.10 0.11
N ALA A 117 -0.69 -3.41 0.09
CA ALA A 117 0.42 -4.21 0.59
C ALA A 117 0.69 -5.39 -0.34
N VAL A 118 1.94 -5.79 -0.46
CA VAL A 118 2.31 -7.07 -1.06
C VAL A 118 2.68 -7.98 0.11
N PRO A 119 1.79 -8.91 0.47
CA PRO A 119 2.01 -9.79 1.59
C PRO A 119 3.15 -10.77 1.30
N MET A 120 3.91 -11.07 2.32
CA MET A 120 4.91 -12.14 2.25
C MET A 120 4.24 -13.52 2.38
N THR A 121 4.98 -14.54 2.01
CA THR A 121 4.62 -15.91 2.35
C THR A 121 4.67 -16.07 3.88
N PRO A 122 3.65 -16.64 4.53
CA PRO A 122 3.64 -16.82 5.98
C PRO A 122 4.92 -17.48 6.49
N GLY A 123 5.52 -16.91 7.52
CA GLY A 123 6.74 -17.43 8.17
C GLY A 123 8.06 -16.97 7.57
N ASP A 124 8.07 -16.23 6.48
CA ASP A 124 9.32 -15.94 5.75
C ASP A 124 10.10 -14.70 6.24
N SER A 125 9.49 -13.73 6.88
CA SER A 125 10.22 -12.56 7.41
C SER A 125 9.44 -11.79 8.49
N PRO A 126 10.09 -11.45 9.60
CA PRO A 126 9.53 -10.59 10.63
C PRO A 126 9.63 -9.09 10.25
N THR A 127 10.14 -8.76 9.07
CA THR A 127 10.39 -7.37 8.68
C THR A 127 9.27 -6.83 7.80
N LEU A 128 8.69 -5.70 8.19
CA LEU A 128 7.77 -4.91 7.36
C LEU A 128 8.53 -3.71 6.75
N CYS A 129 8.49 -3.59 5.44
CA CYS A 129 9.02 -2.44 4.71
C CYS A 129 7.88 -1.49 4.36
N VAL A 130 7.97 -0.24 4.82
CA VAL A 130 6.90 0.76 4.69
C VAL A 130 7.30 1.82 3.68
N PHE A 131 6.37 2.19 2.80
CA PHE A 131 6.58 3.13 1.71
C PHE A 131 5.45 4.16 1.63
N GLU A 132 5.73 5.33 1.09
CA GLU A 132 4.71 6.35 0.89
C GLU A 132 3.66 5.91 -0.14
N SER A 133 4.10 5.34 -1.26
CA SER A 133 3.22 4.92 -2.35
C SER A 133 3.36 3.44 -2.72
N ALA A 134 2.33 2.90 -3.39
CA ALA A 134 2.35 1.54 -3.92
C ALA A 134 3.49 1.34 -4.95
N ILE A 135 3.78 2.36 -5.77
CA ILE A 135 4.84 2.28 -6.79
C ILE A 135 6.22 2.18 -6.12
N ASP A 136 6.45 2.89 -5.01
CA ASP A 136 7.71 2.79 -4.28
C ASP A 136 7.90 1.39 -3.67
N ALA A 137 6.82 0.80 -3.14
CA ALA A 137 6.84 -0.58 -2.68
C ALA A 137 7.21 -1.56 -3.81
N LEU A 138 6.60 -1.42 -5.00
CA LEU A 138 6.94 -2.25 -6.16
C LEU A 138 8.37 -2.02 -6.66
N SER A 139 8.85 -0.78 -6.62
CA SER A 139 10.25 -0.44 -6.95
C SER A 139 11.23 -1.14 -6.01
N TYR A 140 10.94 -1.14 -4.71
CA TYR A 140 11.75 -1.86 -3.73
C TYR A 140 11.79 -3.36 -3.99
N LEU A 141 10.66 -4.00 -4.27
CA LEU A 141 10.59 -5.42 -4.63
C LEU A 141 11.42 -5.72 -5.89
N THR A 142 11.36 -4.82 -6.89
CA THR A 142 12.18 -4.90 -8.10
C THR A 142 13.69 -4.85 -7.78
N LEU A 143 14.11 -3.92 -6.93
CA LEU A 143 15.50 -3.81 -6.49
C LEU A 143 15.97 -5.06 -5.72
N LEU A 144 15.11 -5.64 -4.87
CA LEU A 144 15.42 -6.91 -4.21
C LEU A 144 15.66 -8.02 -5.22
N LYS A 145 14.78 -8.15 -6.21
CA LYS A 145 14.92 -9.15 -7.26
C LYS A 145 16.20 -8.97 -8.08
N GLN A 146 16.52 -7.74 -8.50
CA GLN A 146 17.73 -7.41 -9.25
C GLN A 146 19.03 -7.74 -8.46
N ARG A 147 18.96 -7.67 -7.14
CA ARG A 147 20.08 -8.04 -6.24
C ARG A 147 20.11 -9.52 -5.88
N GLY A 148 19.36 -10.37 -6.56
CA GLY A 148 19.26 -11.81 -6.26
C GLY A 148 18.62 -12.13 -4.90
N ARG A 149 17.92 -11.16 -4.27
CA ARG A 149 17.21 -11.38 -3.01
C ARG A 149 15.78 -11.85 -3.29
N GLY A 150 15.28 -12.76 -2.46
CA GLY A 150 13.94 -13.31 -2.58
C GLY A 150 12.85 -12.25 -2.32
N TRP A 151 12.44 -11.52 -3.35
CA TRP A 151 11.45 -10.44 -3.23
C TRP A 151 10.10 -10.92 -2.67
N ARG A 152 9.73 -12.18 -2.92
CA ARG A 152 8.50 -12.79 -2.37
C ARG A 152 8.52 -12.94 -0.85
N LYS A 153 9.71 -12.90 -0.25
CA LYS A 153 9.90 -12.92 1.21
C LYS A 153 9.79 -11.54 1.86
N ALA A 154 9.65 -10.49 1.06
CA ALA A 154 9.52 -9.14 1.57
C ALA A 154 8.05 -8.81 1.84
N ASN A 155 7.77 -8.33 3.06
CA ASN A 155 6.48 -7.80 3.45
C ASN A 155 6.50 -6.28 3.25
N THR A 156 5.66 -5.75 2.37
CA THR A 156 5.63 -4.33 2.02
C THR A 156 4.26 -3.72 2.29
N LEU A 157 4.24 -2.47 2.74
CA LEU A 157 3.05 -1.70 3.02
C LEU A 157 3.19 -0.31 2.41
N SER A 158 2.21 0.12 1.64
CA SER A 158 2.06 1.51 1.22
C SER A 158 1.20 2.29 2.22
N LEU A 159 1.57 3.52 2.55
CA LEU A 159 0.80 4.38 3.44
C LEU A 159 -0.36 5.09 2.72
N GLY A 160 -0.39 5.04 1.38
CA GLY A 160 -1.38 5.76 0.59
C GLY A 160 -1.22 7.28 0.63
N GLY A 161 0.01 7.75 0.79
CA GLY A 161 0.38 9.14 1.00
C GLY A 161 0.55 9.49 2.49
N VAL A 162 1.43 10.45 2.76
CA VAL A 162 1.69 10.97 4.11
C VAL A 162 1.10 12.37 4.20
N GLY A 163 0.14 12.59 5.11
CA GLY A 163 -0.45 13.91 5.36
C GLY A 163 0.58 14.88 5.94
N LYS A 164 0.48 16.16 5.57
CA LYS A 164 1.44 17.20 5.99
C LYS A 164 1.35 17.60 7.46
N GLU A 165 0.27 17.26 8.16
CA GLU A 165 -0.06 17.84 9.48
C GLU A 165 -0.32 16.83 10.60
N ASP A 166 -0.33 15.52 10.31
CA ASP A 166 -0.67 14.53 11.33
C ASP A 166 0.57 14.05 12.09
N ARG A 167 0.68 14.46 13.34
CA ARG A 167 1.59 13.83 14.32
C ARG A 167 1.16 12.40 14.68
N GLN A 168 0.09 11.91 14.07
CA GLN A 168 -0.44 10.57 14.30
C GLN A 168 0.15 9.56 13.32
N LEU A 169 0.32 8.33 13.78
CA LEU A 169 0.73 7.22 12.90
C LEU A 169 -0.28 7.01 11.78
N PRO A 170 0.17 6.80 10.53
CA PRO A 170 -0.71 6.45 9.43
C PRO A 170 -1.60 5.24 9.78
N PRO A 171 -2.90 5.25 9.44
CA PRO A 171 -3.85 4.22 9.86
C PRO A 171 -3.43 2.79 9.52
N ALA A 172 -2.83 2.58 8.35
CA ALA A 172 -2.34 1.27 7.94
C ALA A 172 -1.19 0.79 8.84
N LEU A 173 -0.22 1.69 9.13
CA LEU A 173 0.90 1.36 10.01
C LEU A 173 0.41 1.10 11.44
N SER A 174 -0.48 1.93 11.96
CA SER A 174 -1.09 1.73 13.29
C SER A 174 -1.77 0.37 13.42
N ARG A 175 -2.51 -0.06 12.37
CA ARG A 175 -3.13 -1.39 12.34
C ARG A 175 -2.10 -2.52 12.37
N TYR A 176 -1.02 -2.41 11.58
CA TYR A 176 0.03 -3.43 11.58
C TYR A 176 0.72 -3.55 12.93
N LEU A 177 1.04 -2.44 13.57
CA LEU A 177 1.69 -2.43 14.89
C LEU A 177 0.80 -3.07 15.96
N LYS A 178 -0.52 -2.80 15.94
CA LYS A 178 -1.49 -3.44 16.86
C LYS A 178 -1.64 -4.94 16.63
N ALA A 179 -1.42 -5.43 15.43
CA ALA A 179 -1.49 -6.86 15.13
C ALA A 179 -0.21 -7.63 15.53
N CYS A 180 0.88 -6.91 15.82
CA CYS A 180 2.16 -7.50 16.24
C CYS A 180 2.37 -7.48 17.76
N LEU A 181 1.45 -6.85 18.51
CA LEU A 181 1.42 -6.81 19.99
C LEU A 181 0.47 -7.86 20.54
#